data_7021dec88fe1580cbaba079819c8505e
#
_entry.id   7021dec88fe1580cbaba079819c8505e
#
_cell.length_a   1.000
_cell.length_b   1.000
_cell.length_c   1.000
_cell.angle_alpha   90.00
_cell.angle_beta   90.00
_cell.angle_gamma   90.00
#
_symmetry.space_group_name_H-M   'P 1'
#
loop_
_entity.id
_entity.type
_entity.pdbx_description
1 polymer ?
#
loop_
_entity_poly.entity_id
_entity_poly.type
_entity_poly.pdbx_seq_one_letter_code
_entity_poly.pdbx_strand_id
1 'polypeptide(L)'
;FATIVGKQLSKAILTTALLTALMCLLDYLQIGRLRELVDAPVIALTATATPQVAEDIMDKLAFREKCLVKSGFERPNLSYIVRRCEDKLGQLLNVCSNVAGSGIVYVRSRKRTEELAAFLASNGISSSFYHAGLGQDSRSDRQERWKKDDIRVMVCTNAFGMGIDKPDVRFVVHFDVPDSPEAYFQEAGRGG
;
A
#
# COMPACT_ATOMS: atom_id res chain seq x y z
N PHE A 1 -2.27 -9.83 7.70
CA PHE A 1 -2.41 -10.61 6.46
C PHE A 1 -3.41 -11.74 6.67
N ALA A 2 -4.48 -11.82 5.89
CA ALA A 2 -5.34 -12.99 5.81
C ALA A 2 -5.00 -13.72 4.51
N THR A 3 -4.51 -14.96 4.60
CA THR A 3 -4.18 -15.81 3.45
C THR A 3 -5.18 -16.97 3.42
N ILE A 4 -5.88 -17.12 2.31
CA ILE A 4 -6.84 -18.20 2.10
C ILE A 4 -6.17 -19.20 1.14
N VAL A 5 -5.80 -20.39 1.62
CA VAL A 5 -4.98 -21.36 0.89
C VAL A 5 -5.77 -22.58 0.48
N GLY A 6 -5.82 -22.88 -0.83
CA GLY A 6 -6.22 -24.17 -1.37
C GLY A 6 -4.99 -25.04 -1.74
N LYS A 7 -5.11 -26.37 -1.60
CA LYS A 7 -3.99 -27.31 -1.80
C LYS A 7 -3.41 -27.28 -3.22
N GLN A 8 -2.23 -26.80 -3.42
CA GLN A 8 -1.13 -27.04 -4.39
C GLN A 8 -0.38 -25.73 -4.73
N LEU A 9 0.77 -25.53 -4.11
CA LEU A 9 1.53 -24.26 -4.18
C LEU A 9 2.25 -24.00 -5.53
N SER A 10 2.62 -25.00 -6.31
CA SER A 10 3.51 -24.82 -7.48
C SER A 10 2.82 -24.30 -8.76
N LYS A 11 1.52 -24.53 -8.92
CA LYS A 11 0.73 -23.96 -10.04
C LYS A 11 0.10 -22.60 -9.71
N ALA A 12 0.05 -22.24 -8.43
CA ALA A 12 -0.62 -21.04 -7.93
C ALA A 12 0.08 -19.74 -8.31
N ILE A 13 1.40 -19.72 -8.41
CA ILE A 13 2.17 -18.50 -8.67
C ILE A 13 1.93 -17.96 -10.09
N LEU A 14 1.84 -18.85 -11.08
CA LEU A 14 1.60 -18.45 -12.46
C LEU A 14 0.14 -17.96 -12.68
N THR A 15 -0.81 -18.59 -11.99
CA THR A 15 -2.22 -18.19 -12.03
C THR A 15 -2.48 -16.88 -11.27
N THR A 16 -1.74 -16.59 -10.21
CA THR A 16 -1.92 -15.34 -9.43
C THR A 16 -1.50 -14.11 -10.25
N ALA A 17 -0.41 -14.19 -11.01
CA ALA A 17 0.03 -13.10 -11.89
C ALA A 17 -0.96 -12.86 -13.04
N LEU A 18 -1.54 -13.90 -13.62
CA LEU A 18 -2.54 -13.80 -14.69
C LEU A 18 -3.87 -13.24 -14.16
N LEU A 19 -4.29 -13.65 -12.96
CA LEU A 19 -5.51 -13.15 -12.30
C LEU A 19 -5.39 -11.68 -11.89
N THR A 20 -4.22 -11.22 -11.43
CA THR A 20 -4.00 -9.80 -11.11
C THR A 20 -4.08 -8.91 -12.35
N ALA A 21 -3.57 -9.36 -13.49
CA ALA A 21 -3.70 -8.65 -14.75
C ALA A 21 -5.14 -8.63 -15.27
N LEU A 22 -5.89 -9.70 -15.06
CA LEU A 22 -7.29 -9.85 -15.48
C LEU A 22 -8.26 -9.08 -14.55
N MET A 23 -7.93 -8.91 -13.27
CA MET A 23 -8.70 -8.10 -12.31
C MET A 23 -8.80 -6.62 -12.69
N CYS A 24 -7.84 -6.10 -13.48
CA CYS A 24 -7.95 -4.75 -14.03
C CYS A 24 -8.97 -4.62 -15.16
N LEU A 25 -9.47 -5.74 -15.71
CA LEU A 25 -10.33 -5.79 -16.90
C LEU A 25 -11.72 -6.38 -16.64
N LEU A 26 -11.93 -7.11 -15.53
CA LEU A 26 -13.17 -7.79 -15.22
C LEU A 26 -13.70 -7.32 -13.85
N ASP A 27 -15.01 -7.20 -13.77
CA ASP A 27 -15.69 -6.98 -12.50
C ASP A 27 -15.31 -8.13 -11.53
N TYR A 28 -14.89 -7.79 -10.32
CA TYR A 28 -14.47 -8.72 -9.27
C TYR A 28 -15.45 -9.92 -9.09
N LEU A 29 -16.74 -9.66 -9.25
CA LEU A 29 -17.79 -10.67 -9.14
C LEU A 29 -17.75 -11.72 -10.25
N GLN A 30 -17.07 -11.45 -11.36
CA GLN A 30 -16.96 -12.38 -12.49
C GLN A 30 -15.79 -13.37 -12.36
N ILE A 31 -14.90 -13.17 -11.39
CA ILE A 31 -13.77 -14.08 -11.17
C ILE A 31 -14.25 -15.48 -10.82
N GLY A 32 -15.38 -15.61 -10.11
CA GLY A 32 -16.01 -16.90 -9.82
C GLY A 32 -16.33 -17.72 -11.08
N ARG A 33 -16.70 -17.06 -12.19
CA ARG A 33 -16.99 -17.73 -13.47
C ARG A 33 -15.75 -18.31 -14.15
N LEU A 34 -14.57 -17.74 -13.91
CA LEU A 34 -13.32 -18.31 -14.44
C LEU A 34 -13.02 -19.69 -13.87
N ARG A 35 -13.53 -20.00 -12.68
CA ARG A 35 -13.34 -21.31 -12.06
C ARG A 35 -14.13 -22.42 -12.75
N GLU A 36 -15.18 -22.08 -13.48
CA GLU A 36 -15.92 -23.03 -14.33
C GLU A 36 -15.09 -23.44 -15.55
N LEU A 37 -14.19 -22.55 -15.99
CA LEU A 37 -13.34 -22.72 -17.17
C LEU A 37 -11.96 -23.29 -16.83
N VAL A 38 -11.46 -23.01 -15.62
CA VAL A 38 -10.10 -23.35 -15.19
C VAL A 38 -10.14 -24.09 -13.85
N ASP A 39 -9.76 -25.37 -13.87
CA ASP A 39 -9.60 -26.18 -12.66
C ASP A 39 -8.26 -25.91 -11.97
N ALA A 40 -8.15 -24.77 -11.29
CA ALA A 40 -6.96 -24.35 -10.57
C ALA A 40 -7.27 -24.04 -9.11
N PRO A 41 -6.32 -24.27 -8.17
CA PRO A 41 -6.45 -23.79 -6.80
C PRO A 41 -6.45 -22.26 -6.76
N VAL A 42 -7.27 -21.68 -5.88
CA VAL A 42 -7.40 -20.24 -5.70
C VAL A 42 -6.87 -19.85 -4.34
N ILE A 43 -6.03 -18.81 -4.32
CA ILE A 43 -5.56 -18.13 -3.12
C ILE A 43 -6.01 -16.67 -3.21
N ALA A 44 -6.78 -16.22 -2.21
CA ALA A 44 -7.11 -14.82 -2.05
C ALA A 44 -6.28 -14.21 -0.92
N LEU A 45 -5.59 -13.12 -1.22
CA LEU A 45 -4.74 -12.41 -0.27
C LEU A 45 -5.31 -11.01 -0.03
N THR A 46 -5.53 -10.67 1.23
CA THR A 46 -5.98 -9.34 1.63
C THR A 46 -5.36 -8.94 2.96
N ALA A 47 -5.05 -7.66 3.11
CA ALA A 47 -4.48 -7.11 4.34
C ALA A 47 -5.56 -6.63 5.33
N THR A 48 -6.79 -6.38 4.86
CA THR A 48 -7.78 -5.58 5.60
C THR A 48 -9.18 -6.21 5.63
N ALA A 49 -9.32 -7.50 5.29
CA ALA A 49 -10.63 -8.14 5.29
C ALA A 49 -11.16 -8.34 6.72
N THR A 50 -12.37 -7.86 6.97
CA THR A 50 -13.15 -8.27 8.13
C THR A 50 -13.58 -9.74 8.00
N PRO A 51 -13.99 -10.43 9.09
CA PRO A 51 -14.47 -11.81 8.99
C PRO A 51 -15.60 -11.99 7.96
N GLN A 52 -16.55 -11.05 7.92
CA GLN A 52 -17.66 -11.06 6.96
C GLN A 52 -17.18 -10.92 5.51
N VAL A 53 -16.24 -9.99 5.27
CA VAL A 53 -15.64 -9.81 3.94
C VAL A 53 -14.84 -11.05 3.51
N ALA A 54 -14.11 -11.70 4.43
CA ALA A 54 -13.39 -12.93 4.13
C ALA A 54 -14.34 -14.08 3.75
N GLU A 55 -15.47 -14.20 4.44
CA GLU A 55 -16.50 -15.19 4.12
C GLU A 55 -17.15 -14.91 2.76
N ASP A 56 -17.51 -13.65 2.49
CA ASP A 56 -18.07 -13.21 1.21
C ASP A 56 -17.10 -13.47 0.03
N ILE A 57 -15.79 -13.25 0.23
CA ILE A 57 -14.76 -13.60 -0.75
C ILE A 57 -14.75 -15.11 -1.05
N MET A 58 -14.76 -15.95 -0.01
CA MET A 58 -14.74 -17.41 -0.17
C MET A 58 -15.98 -17.91 -0.91
N ASP A 59 -17.14 -17.32 -0.62
CA ASP A 59 -18.39 -17.69 -1.28
C ASP A 59 -18.44 -17.23 -2.73
N LYS A 60 -18.11 -15.97 -3.01
CA LYS A 60 -18.13 -15.41 -4.37
C LYS A 60 -17.07 -15.99 -5.29
N LEU A 61 -15.93 -16.39 -4.74
CA LEU A 61 -14.90 -17.11 -5.49
C LEU A 61 -15.09 -18.62 -5.50
N ALA A 62 -16.22 -19.13 -5.01
CA ALA A 62 -16.59 -20.54 -4.98
C ALA A 62 -15.45 -21.44 -4.46
N PHE A 63 -14.90 -21.13 -3.26
CA PHE A 63 -13.86 -21.96 -2.66
C PHE A 63 -14.39 -23.36 -2.35
N ARG A 64 -13.70 -24.41 -2.82
CA ARG A 64 -14.09 -25.81 -2.57
C ARG A 64 -13.90 -26.19 -1.10
N GLU A 65 -12.82 -25.70 -0.50
CA GLU A 65 -12.54 -25.82 0.94
C GLU A 65 -12.32 -24.43 1.49
N LYS A 66 -13.11 -24.04 2.48
CA LYS A 66 -12.98 -22.75 3.16
C LYS A 66 -11.85 -22.84 4.20
N CYS A 67 -10.65 -22.47 3.82
CA CYS A 67 -9.51 -22.37 4.72
C CYS A 67 -9.09 -20.91 4.88
N LEU A 68 -9.25 -20.35 6.08
CA LEU A 68 -8.88 -18.98 6.41
C LEU A 68 -7.66 -18.98 7.33
N VAL A 69 -6.54 -18.49 6.81
CA VAL A 69 -5.33 -18.24 7.62
C VAL A 69 -5.27 -16.76 7.97
N LYS A 70 -5.31 -16.45 9.26
CA LYS A 70 -5.19 -15.08 9.77
C LYS A 70 -3.83 -14.91 10.45
N SER A 71 -3.11 -13.87 10.05
CA SER A 71 -1.98 -13.35 10.82
C SER A 71 -2.47 -12.23 11.73
N GLY A 72 -1.85 -12.05 12.89
CA GLY A 72 -2.13 -10.94 13.79
C GLY A 72 -1.85 -9.58 13.11
N PHE A 73 -2.60 -8.56 13.53
CA PHE A 73 -2.39 -7.19 13.06
C PHE A 73 -1.31 -6.45 13.87
N GLU A 74 -0.78 -7.09 14.89
CA GLU A 74 0.25 -6.52 15.74
C GLU A 74 1.55 -6.32 14.96
N ARG A 75 2.05 -5.09 14.99
CA ARG A 75 3.33 -4.68 14.40
C ARG A 75 4.18 -4.09 15.53
N PRO A 76 4.92 -4.92 16.29
CA PRO A 76 5.70 -4.46 17.45
C PRO A 76 6.81 -3.47 17.08
N ASN A 77 7.20 -3.42 15.81
CA ASN A 77 8.17 -2.48 15.25
C ASN A 77 7.56 -1.14 14.83
N LEU A 78 6.23 -0.94 14.94
CA LEU A 78 5.56 0.32 14.60
C LEU A 78 5.04 1.04 15.85
N SER A 79 5.37 2.32 15.97
CA SER A 79 4.79 3.23 16.95
C SER A 79 3.80 4.17 16.28
N TYR A 80 2.56 4.17 16.74
CA TYR A 80 1.51 5.06 16.24
C TYR A 80 1.44 6.32 17.09
N ILE A 81 1.67 7.47 16.47
CA ILE A 81 1.71 8.76 17.15
C ILE A 81 0.71 9.71 16.52
N VAL A 82 -0.24 10.22 17.31
CA VAL A 82 -1.17 11.28 16.87
C VAL A 82 -0.82 12.57 17.61
N ARG A 83 -0.58 13.64 16.84
CA ARG A 83 -0.27 14.97 17.38
C ARG A 83 -1.28 15.99 16.90
N ARG A 84 -1.81 16.78 17.81
CA ARG A 84 -2.49 18.04 17.45
C ARG A 84 -1.42 19.11 17.33
N CYS A 85 -1.38 19.77 16.17
CA CYS A 85 -0.42 20.87 15.93
C CYS A 85 -1.07 21.95 15.05
N GLU A 86 -0.76 23.20 15.35
CA GLU A 86 -1.16 24.34 14.54
C GLU A 86 -0.23 24.51 13.34
N ASP A 87 1.08 24.33 13.56
CA ASP A 87 2.10 24.34 12.51
C ASP A 87 2.41 22.93 11.99
N LYS A 88 1.63 22.47 11.02
CA LYS A 88 1.84 21.18 10.36
C LYS A 88 3.15 21.13 9.55
N LEU A 89 3.56 22.24 8.93
CA LEU A 89 4.77 22.28 8.10
C LEU A 89 6.02 22.16 8.95
N GLY A 90 6.10 22.90 10.04
CA GLY A 90 7.22 22.81 10.99
C GLY A 90 7.29 21.42 11.63
N GLN A 91 6.15 20.80 11.96
CA GLN A 91 6.15 19.44 12.49
C GLN A 91 6.58 18.40 11.45
N LEU A 92 6.16 18.54 10.20
CA LEU A 92 6.62 17.67 9.11
C LEU A 92 8.13 17.78 8.93
N LEU A 93 8.65 18.99 8.88
CA LEU A 93 10.08 19.25 8.75
C LEU A 93 10.86 18.67 9.95
N ASN A 94 10.35 18.85 11.16
CA ASN A 94 10.95 18.29 12.37
C ASN A 94 11.03 16.75 12.33
N VAL A 95 9.96 16.08 11.91
CA VAL A 95 9.98 14.60 11.74
C VAL A 95 11.00 14.20 10.69
N CYS A 96 10.96 14.82 9.51
CA CYS A 96 11.87 14.51 8.43
C CYS A 96 13.34 14.82 8.75
N SER A 97 13.63 15.79 9.61
CA SER A 97 15.00 16.13 10.00
C SER A 97 15.55 15.21 11.10
N ASN A 98 14.72 14.77 12.03
CA ASN A 98 15.16 14.02 13.20
C ASN A 98 15.03 12.51 13.08
N VAL A 99 14.18 11.99 12.19
CA VAL A 99 14.07 10.55 11.95
C VAL A 99 14.92 10.19 10.73
N ALA A 100 16.00 9.47 10.94
CA ALA A 100 16.87 9.00 9.86
C ALA A 100 16.19 7.92 9.00
N GLY A 101 16.66 7.77 7.73
CA GLY A 101 16.18 6.77 6.79
C GLY A 101 15.03 7.25 5.91
N SER A 102 14.49 6.33 5.12
CA SER A 102 13.44 6.60 4.13
C SER A 102 12.08 6.85 4.78
N GLY A 103 11.30 7.76 4.18
CA GLY A 103 9.98 8.10 4.67
C GLY A 103 8.94 8.30 3.57
N ILE A 104 7.68 8.19 3.98
CA ILE A 104 6.52 8.45 3.13
C ILE A 104 5.65 9.51 3.81
N VAL A 105 5.16 10.48 3.02
CA VAL A 105 4.23 11.52 3.48
C VAL A 105 2.96 11.45 2.64
N TYR A 106 1.84 11.10 3.26
CA TYR A 106 0.55 11.00 2.60
C TYR A 106 -0.23 12.31 2.68
N VAL A 107 -0.75 12.75 1.54
CA VAL A 107 -1.65 13.90 1.39
C VAL A 107 -2.80 13.56 0.44
N ARG A 108 -3.92 14.30 0.54
CA ARG A 108 -5.08 14.05 -0.33
C ARG A 108 -4.96 14.69 -1.71
N SER A 109 -4.33 15.86 -1.80
CA SER A 109 -4.29 16.67 -3.02
C SER A 109 -3.01 16.42 -3.83
N ARG A 110 -3.17 16.20 -5.16
CA ARG A 110 -2.03 16.10 -6.10
C ARG A 110 -1.13 17.33 -6.03
N LYS A 111 -1.72 18.52 -6.09
CA LYS A 111 -0.99 19.78 -5.99
C LYS A 111 -0.17 19.88 -4.70
N ARG A 112 -0.76 19.41 -3.59
CA ARG A 112 -0.09 19.45 -2.30
C ARG A 112 1.09 18.47 -2.21
N THR A 113 1.08 17.36 -2.99
CA THR A 113 2.27 16.50 -3.07
C THR A 113 3.48 17.25 -3.63
N GLU A 114 3.27 18.06 -4.66
CA GLU A 114 4.31 18.85 -5.30
C GLU A 114 4.80 19.97 -4.38
N GLU A 115 3.87 20.71 -3.78
CA GLU A 115 4.18 21.81 -2.85
C GLU A 115 5.00 21.34 -1.65
N LEU A 116 4.60 20.23 -1.00
CA LEU A 116 5.32 19.70 0.15
C LEU A 116 6.65 19.08 -0.21
N ALA A 117 6.77 18.42 -1.37
CA ALA A 117 8.05 17.91 -1.83
C ALA A 117 9.02 19.07 -2.11
N ALA A 118 8.58 20.15 -2.76
CA ALA A 118 9.37 21.34 -2.98
C ALA A 118 9.77 22.02 -1.66
N PHE A 119 8.85 22.11 -0.69
CA PHE A 119 9.13 22.63 0.65
C PHE A 119 10.20 21.82 1.38
N LEU A 120 10.12 20.49 1.37
CA LEU A 120 11.13 19.63 1.98
C LEU A 120 12.49 19.77 1.29
N ALA A 121 12.50 19.81 -0.05
CA ALA A 121 13.72 20.00 -0.84
C ALA A 121 14.40 21.35 -0.54
N SER A 122 13.63 22.44 -0.42
CA SER A 122 14.17 23.77 -0.07
C SER A 122 14.75 23.82 1.35
N ASN A 123 14.38 22.88 2.21
CA ASN A 123 14.94 22.70 3.56
C ASN A 123 16.02 21.61 3.64
N GLY A 124 16.61 21.23 2.50
CA GLY A 124 17.74 20.29 2.45
C GLY A 124 17.37 18.81 2.58
N ILE A 125 16.08 18.45 2.48
CA ILE A 125 15.63 17.05 2.55
C ILE A 125 15.42 16.54 1.12
N SER A 126 16.18 15.49 0.71
CA SER A 126 15.98 14.82 -0.57
C SER A 126 14.58 14.26 -0.63
N SER A 127 13.73 14.85 -1.47
CA SER A 127 12.31 14.55 -1.56
C SER A 127 11.81 14.58 -2.99
N SER A 128 10.74 13.81 -3.26
CA SER A 128 10.02 13.84 -4.51
C SER A 128 8.53 13.60 -4.26
N PHE A 129 7.72 13.74 -5.30
CA PHE A 129 6.28 13.56 -5.21
C PHE A 129 5.76 12.46 -6.14
N TYR A 130 4.61 11.87 -5.76
CA TYR A 130 3.98 10.79 -6.51
C TYR A 130 2.46 10.88 -6.43
N HIS A 131 1.80 10.86 -7.58
CA HIS A 131 0.33 10.80 -7.68
C HIS A 131 -0.11 10.20 -9.02
N ALA A 132 -1.35 9.78 -9.13
CA ALA A 132 -1.91 9.13 -10.31
C ALA A 132 -1.94 10.01 -11.57
N GLY A 133 -1.81 11.34 -11.44
CA GLY A 133 -1.75 12.28 -12.56
C GLY A 133 -0.42 12.33 -13.29
N LEU A 134 0.64 11.70 -12.75
CA LEU A 134 1.93 11.57 -13.42
C LEU A 134 1.87 10.50 -14.51
N GLY A 135 2.61 10.71 -15.60
CA GLY A 135 2.85 9.68 -16.61
C GLY A 135 3.54 8.44 -16.05
N GLN A 136 3.37 7.30 -16.71
CA GLN A 136 3.88 6.01 -16.22
C GLN A 136 5.40 6.04 -16.01
N ASP A 137 6.15 6.57 -16.97
CA ASP A 137 7.61 6.63 -16.90
C ASP A 137 8.10 7.48 -15.73
N SER A 138 7.46 8.64 -15.51
CA SER A 138 7.77 9.52 -14.37
C SER A 138 7.45 8.86 -13.03
N ARG A 139 6.39 8.06 -12.95
CA ARG A 139 6.05 7.30 -11.75
C ARG A 139 7.09 6.22 -11.47
N SER A 140 7.47 5.48 -12.50
CA SER A 140 8.47 4.41 -12.41
C SER A 140 9.84 4.96 -11.99
N ASP A 141 10.31 6.03 -12.64
CA ASP A 141 11.59 6.67 -12.28
C ASP A 141 11.63 7.12 -10.82
N ARG A 142 10.62 7.86 -10.36
CA ARG A 142 10.56 8.36 -8.98
C ARG A 142 10.52 7.24 -7.96
N GLN A 143 9.77 6.18 -8.25
CA GLN A 143 9.67 5.00 -7.41
C GLN A 143 11.01 4.26 -7.31
N GLU A 144 11.70 4.06 -8.43
CA GLU A 144 13.01 3.40 -8.45
C GLU A 144 14.08 4.22 -7.72
N ARG A 145 14.11 5.53 -7.92
CA ARG A 145 15.02 6.42 -7.19
C ARG A 145 14.77 6.42 -5.69
N TRP A 146 13.49 6.36 -5.27
CA TRP A 146 13.16 6.25 -3.86
C TRP A 146 13.55 4.87 -3.29
N LYS A 147 13.38 3.78 -4.04
CA LYS A 147 13.85 2.45 -3.63
C LYS A 147 15.38 2.37 -3.48
N LYS A 148 16.12 3.11 -4.29
CA LYS A 148 17.59 3.18 -4.27
C LYS A 148 18.15 4.22 -3.29
N ASP A 149 17.30 4.86 -2.49
CA ASP A 149 17.67 5.93 -1.56
C ASP A 149 18.20 7.24 -2.20
N ASP A 150 18.13 7.41 -3.52
CA ASP A 150 18.40 8.67 -4.21
C ASP A 150 17.39 9.76 -3.79
N ILE A 151 16.17 9.34 -3.46
CA ILE A 151 15.11 10.13 -2.87
C ILE A 151 14.82 9.57 -1.50
N ARG A 152 14.97 10.38 -0.46
CA ARG A 152 14.75 9.95 0.91
C ARG A 152 13.28 9.98 1.32
N VAL A 153 12.54 11.03 0.95
CA VAL A 153 11.14 11.22 1.34
C VAL A 153 10.25 11.28 0.12
N MET A 154 9.27 10.38 0.05
CA MET A 154 8.25 10.40 -0.98
C MET A 154 6.96 11.05 -0.46
N VAL A 155 6.58 12.20 -1.03
CA VAL A 155 5.30 12.86 -0.75
C VAL A 155 4.27 12.38 -1.76
N CYS A 156 3.18 11.77 -1.32
CA CYS A 156 2.29 11.08 -2.25
C CYS A 156 0.80 11.12 -1.85
N THR A 157 -0.03 10.80 -2.82
CA THR A 157 -1.42 10.42 -2.57
C THR A 157 -1.51 8.90 -2.33
N ASN A 158 -2.69 8.40 -2.00
CA ASN A 158 -2.99 6.97 -1.87
C ASN A 158 -2.65 6.12 -3.12
N ALA A 159 -2.38 6.77 -4.27
CA ALA A 159 -1.89 6.09 -5.47
C ALA A 159 -0.49 5.49 -5.30
N PHE A 160 0.28 5.95 -4.31
CA PHE A 160 1.59 5.40 -3.98
C PHE A 160 1.43 4.29 -2.96
N GLY A 161 1.66 3.07 -3.38
CA GLY A 161 1.61 2.01 -2.41
C GLY A 161 1.33 0.62 -2.98
N MET A 162 0.43 0.44 -3.92
CA MET A 162 0.19 -0.89 -4.49
C MET A 162 1.44 -1.42 -5.19
N GLY A 163 1.93 -2.58 -4.75
CA GLY A 163 3.10 -3.23 -5.35
C GLY A 163 4.46 -2.57 -5.02
N ILE A 164 4.51 -1.67 -4.04
CA ILE A 164 5.78 -1.08 -3.58
C ILE A 164 6.23 -1.83 -2.33
N ASP A 165 7.37 -2.47 -2.44
CA ASP A 165 8.08 -3.12 -1.35
C ASP A 165 9.41 -2.40 -1.11
N LYS A 166 9.58 -1.86 0.09
CA LYS A 166 10.83 -1.26 0.60
C LYS A 166 10.87 -1.51 2.10
N PRO A 167 11.74 -2.42 2.55
CA PRO A 167 11.72 -2.92 3.94
C PRO A 167 12.28 -1.93 4.97
N ASP A 168 12.88 -0.84 4.53
CA ASP A 168 13.58 0.14 5.37
C ASP A 168 12.86 1.50 5.49
N VAL A 169 11.55 1.52 5.32
CA VAL A 169 10.73 2.72 5.56
C VAL A 169 10.65 2.99 7.07
N ARG A 170 11.28 4.08 7.52
CA ARG A 170 11.41 4.40 8.94
C ARG A 170 10.28 5.24 9.50
N PHE A 171 9.58 5.98 8.66
CA PHE A 171 8.42 6.76 9.08
C PHE A 171 7.39 6.90 7.98
N VAL A 172 6.14 6.95 8.40
CA VAL A 172 4.99 7.29 7.56
C VAL A 172 4.27 8.45 8.24
N VAL A 173 4.11 9.55 7.52
CA VAL A 173 3.38 10.73 8.00
C VAL A 173 2.08 10.90 7.24
N HIS A 174 0.97 10.91 7.93
CA HIS A 174 -0.30 11.34 7.39
C HIS A 174 -0.47 12.83 7.64
N PHE A 175 -0.12 13.64 6.65
CA PHE A 175 -0.28 15.09 6.73
C PHE A 175 -1.76 15.51 6.67
N ASP A 176 -2.53 14.78 5.89
CA ASP A 176 -3.99 14.82 5.87
C ASP A 176 -4.54 13.50 6.42
N VAL A 177 -5.69 13.56 7.10
CA VAL A 177 -6.33 12.36 7.67
C VAL A 177 -6.75 11.43 6.53
N PRO A 178 -6.44 10.13 6.60
CA PRO A 178 -6.88 9.13 5.62
C PRO A 178 -8.42 9.05 5.53
N ASP A 179 -8.91 8.53 4.40
CA ASP A 179 -10.35 8.48 4.14
C ASP A 179 -11.07 7.40 4.96
N SER A 180 -10.35 6.37 5.40
CA SER A 180 -10.88 5.30 6.24
C SER A 180 -9.80 4.69 7.13
N PRO A 181 -10.19 3.96 8.21
CA PRO A 181 -9.26 3.18 9.02
C PRO A 181 -8.47 2.15 8.22
N GLU A 182 -9.10 1.51 7.22
CA GLU A 182 -8.46 0.53 6.35
C GLU A 182 -7.36 1.18 5.51
N ALA A 183 -7.62 2.37 4.94
CA ALA A 183 -6.62 3.15 4.23
C ALA A 183 -5.46 3.52 5.16
N TYR A 184 -5.76 3.96 6.38
CA TYR A 184 -4.75 4.26 7.39
C TYR A 184 -3.84 3.06 7.68
N PHE A 185 -4.43 1.88 7.90
CA PHE A 185 -3.64 0.66 8.17
C PHE A 185 -2.79 0.23 6.98
N GLN A 186 -3.31 0.33 5.76
CA GLN A 186 -2.55 0.01 4.54
C GLN A 186 -1.37 0.97 4.35
N GLU A 187 -1.57 2.26 4.60
CA GLU A 187 -0.56 3.30 4.45
C GLU A 187 0.47 3.24 5.59
N ALA A 188 0.04 3.20 6.83
CA ALA A 188 0.91 3.10 8.00
C ALA A 188 1.70 1.79 8.04
N GLY A 189 1.11 0.70 7.59
CA GLY A 189 1.73 -0.63 7.53
C GLY A 189 2.94 -0.74 6.61
N ARG A 190 3.27 0.31 5.85
CA ARG A 190 4.49 0.39 5.02
C ARG A 190 5.73 0.73 5.81
N GLY A 191 5.57 1.25 7.02
CA GLY A 191 6.66 1.49 7.95
C GLY A 191 7.13 0.20 8.62
N GLY A 192 8.42 0.12 8.97
CA GLY A 192 9.03 -0.95 9.76
C GLY A 192 9.65 -2.07 8.95
#